data_7496d9ac626b1ee959f1e0b8827c8796
#
_entry.id   7496d9ac626b1ee959f1e0b8827c8796
#
_cell.length_a   1.000
_cell.length_b   1.000
_cell.length_c   1.000
_cell.angle_alpha   90.00
_cell.angle_beta   90.00
_cell.angle_gamma   90.00
#
_symmetry.space_group_name_H-M   'P 1'
#
loop_
_entity.id
_entity.type
_entity.pdbx_description
1 polymer ?
#
loop_
_entity_poly.entity_id
_entity_poly.type
_entity_poly.pdbx_seq_one_letter_code
_entity_poly.pdbx_strand_id
1 'polypeptide(L)' 'MLNKVEIIGRVGKEPEVKHTQTAMKVVNLTVAVSESWKDAQGQKQERTEWVPVVVFTKSEYIERYCHKGDLVYVC' A
#
# COMPACT_ATOMS: atom_id res chain seq x y z
N MET A 1 15.27 -9.54 -18.09
CA MET A 1 14.72 -9.97 -16.79
C MET A 1 13.43 -9.25 -16.49
N LEU A 2 12.46 -9.97 -15.97
CA LEU A 2 11.19 -9.38 -15.53
C LEU A 2 11.14 -9.35 -14.01
N ASN A 3 10.83 -8.17 -13.47
CA ASN A 3 10.70 -7.99 -12.03
C ASN A 3 9.34 -7.35 -11.77
N LYS A 4 8.42 -8.10 -11.19
CA LYS A 4 7.06 -7.64 -10.99
C LYS A 4 6.59 -7.94 -9.57
N VAL A 5 5.97 -6.95 -8.93
CA VAL A 5 5.39 -7.10 -7.60
C VAL A 5 3.92 -6.67 -7.67
N GLU A 6 3.03 -7.52 -7.16
CA GLU A 6 1.61 -7.21 -7.05
C GLU A 6 1.18 -7.35 -5.60
N ILE A 7 0.45 -6.36 -5.11
CA ILE A 7 0.01 -6.31 -3.71
C ILE A 7 -1.45 -5.92 -3.66
N ILE A 8 -2.23 -6.65 -2.85
CA ILE A 8 -3.58 -6.24 -2.48
C ILE A 8 -3.61 -6.11 -0.97
N GLY A 9 -4.02 -4.96 -0.48
CA GLY A 9 -4.08 -4.72 0.95
C GLY A 9 -4.82 -3.44 1.27
N ARG A 10 -4.78 -3.05 2.54
CA ARG A 10 -5.43 -1.81 2.99
C ARG A 10 -4.39 -0.77 3.32
N VAL A 11 -4.73 0.48 3.03
CA VAL A 11 -3.88 1.63 3.36
C VAL A 11 -3.78 1.73 4.88
N GLY A 12 -2.57 1.59 5.41
CA GLY A 12 -2.35 1.50 6.86
C GLY A 12 -2.31 2.84 7.58
N LYS A 13 -2.07 3.92 6.86
CA LYS A 13 -2.11 5.29 7.38
C LYS A 13 -2.41 6.24 6.23
N GLU A 14 -2.80 7.46 6.55
CA GLU A 14 -3.08 8.46 5.51
C GLU A 14 -1.86 8.67 4.61
N PRO A 15 -2.06 8.71 3.28
CA PRO A 15 -0.96 8.95 2.35
C PRO A 15 -0.28 10.29 2.61
N GLU A 16 1.04 10.30 2.52
CA GLU A 16 1.85 11.50 2.63
C GLU A 16 2.20 12.02 1.25
N VAL A 17 1.82 13.25 0.94
CA VAL A 17 2.06 13.85 -0.37
C VAL A 17 3.15 14.89 -0.28
N LYS A 18 4.19 14.75 -1.10
CA LYS A 18 5.26 15.73 -1.25
C LYS A 18 5.32 16.21 -2.69
N HIS A 19 5.66 17.47 -2.87
CA HIS A 19 5.79 18.06 -4.18
C HIS A 19 7.25 18.22 -4.56
N THR A 20 7.57 17.90 -5.82
CA THR A 20 8.91 18.13 -6.36
C THR A 20 8.95 19.47 -7.09
N GLN A 21 10.16 19.88 -7.50
CA GLN A 21 10.34 21.13 -8.24
C GLN A 21 9.77 21.10 -9.65
N THR A 22 9.46 19.92 -10.18
CA THR A 22 8.97 19.72 -11.55
C THR A 22 7.46 19.49 -11.63
N ALA A 23 6.70 19.96 -10.66
CA ALA A 23 5.25 19.78 -10.55
C ALA A 23 4.80 18.31 -10.40
N MET A 24 5.73 17.41 -10.13
CA MET A 24 5.42 16.02 -9.78
C MET A 24 5.07 15.92 -8.31
N LYS A 25 4.19 14.99 -8.00
CA LYS A 25 3.88 14.63 -6.61
C LYS A 25 4.49 13.30 -6.28
N VAL A 26 5.04 13.19 -5.09
CA VAL A 26 5.52 11.93 -4.54
C VAL A 26 4.58 11.55 -3.40
N VAL A 27 3.85 10.46 -3.59
CA VAL A 27 2.88 9.99 -2.59
C VAL A 27 3.47 8.77 -1.91
N ASN A 28 3.65 8.85 -0.61
CA ASN A 28 4.13 7.74 0.21
C ASN A 28 2.94 7.07 0.88
N LEU A 29 2.78 5.79 0.62
CA LEU A 29 1.74 4.95 1.20
C LEU A 29 2.36 3.83 2.00
N THR A 30 1.63 3.35 3.01
CA THR A 30 1.94 2.09 3.66
C THR A 30 0.74 1.17 3.46
N VAL A 31 0.97 0.02 2.84
CA VAL A 31 -0.10 -0.94 2.58
C VAL A 31 0.07 -2.12 3.52
N ALA A 32 -0.98 -2.41 4.29
CA ALA A 32 -1.02 -3.54 5.20
C ALA A 32 -1.52 -4.77 4.45
N VAL A 33 -0.69 -5.79 4.36
CA VAL A 33 -1.03 -7.07 3.74
C VAL A 33 -1.11 -8.12 4.83
N SER A 34 -2.30 -8.68 5.01
CA SER A 34 -2.53 -9.67 6.06
C SER A 34 -2.67 -11.07 5.49
N GLU A 35 -2.04 -12.01 6.14
CA GLU A 35 -2.16 -13.44 5.84
C GLU A 35 -2.65 -14.16 7.07
N SER A 36 -3.53 -15.13 6.88
CA SER A 36 -3.97 -16.00 7.95
C SER A 36 -3.88 -17.46 7.52
N TRP A 37 -3.50 -18.33 8.45
CA TRP A 37 -3.40 -19.76 8.21
C TRP A 37 -3.67 -20.52 9.50
N LYS A 38 -3.91 -21.83 9.36
CA LYS A 38 -4.00 -22.74 10.50
C LYS A 38 -2.68 -23.47 10.67
N ASP A 39 -2.18 -23.53 11.89
CA ASP A 39 -0.96 -24.28 12.18
C ASP A 39 -1.26 -25.79 12.31
N ALA A 40 -0.24 -26.56 12.65
CA ALA A 40 -0.35 -28.03 12.77
C ALA A 40 -1.29 -28.46 13.89
N GLN A 41 -1.58 -27.59 14.85
CA GLN A 41 -2.50 -27.85 15.94
C GLN A 41 -3.91 -27.34 15.70
N GLY A 42 -4.17 -26.83 14.49
CA GLY A 42 -5.47 -26.29 14.11
C GLY A 42 -5.76 -24.88 14.62
N GLN A 43 -4.78 -24.21 15.20
CA GLN A 43 -4.94 -22.85 15.67
C GLN A 43 -4.73 -21.86 14.53
N LYS A 44 -5.58 -20.81 14.51
CA LYS A 44 -5.48 -19.75 13.50
C LYS A 44 -4.31 -18.83 13.84
N GLN A 45 -3.43 -18.66 12.88
CA GLN A 45 -2.34 -17.72 12.96
C GLN A 45 -2.58 -16.59 11.98
N GLU A 46 -2.09 -15.40 12.32
CA GLU A 46 -2.25 -14.21 11.49
C GLU A 46 -0.95 -13.41 11.48
N ARG A 47 -0.61 -12.89 10.31
CA ARG A 47 0.57 -12.06 10.13
C ARG A 47 0.22 -10.88 9.23
N THR A 48 0.68 -9.70 9.60
CA THR A 48 0.51 -8.49 8.80
C THR A 48 1.88 -7.95 8.41
N GLU A 49 2.06 -7.70 7.12
CA GLU A 49 3.24 -7.01 6.61
C GLU A 49 2.86 -5.59 6.19
N TRP A 50 3.69 -4.63 6.55
CA TRP A 50 3.53 -3.23 6.23
C TRP A 50 4.46 -2.90 5.08
N VAL A 51 3.89 -2.75 3.88
CA VAL A 51 4.67 -2.57 2.67
C VAL A 51 4.70 -1.09 2.30
N PRO A 52 5.89 -0.46 2.28
CA PRO A 52 5.99 0.92 1.82
C PRO A 52 5.84 0.99 0.31
N VAL A 53 5.03 1.95 -0.15
CA VAL A 53 4.78 2.17 -1.57
C VAL A 53 5.01 3.65 -1.87
N VAL A 54 5.73 3.93 -2.94
CA VAL A 54 5.98 5.28 -3.41
C VAL A 54 5.39 5.44 -4.80
N VAL A 55 4.57 6.47 -4.98
CA VAL A 55 3.94 6.75 -6.27
C VAL A 55 4.38 8.13 -6.76
N PHE A 56 4.90 8.17 -7.97
CA PHE A 56 5.22 9.43 -8.64
C PHE A 56 4.09 9.74 -9.62
N THR A 57 3.42 10.87 -9.42
CA THR A 57 2.25 11.20 -10.23
C THR A 57 2.04 12.71 -10.32
N LYS A 58 1.40 13.13 -11.41
CA LYS A 58 0.89 14.51 -11.54
C LYS A 58 -0.59 14.59 -11.16
N SER A 59 -1.23 13.44 -10.97
CA SER A 59 -2.66 13.36 -10.65
C SER A 59 -2.93 13.64 -9.17
N GLU A 60 -4.08 14.24 -8.89
CA GLU A 60 -4.57 14.43 -7.53
C GLU A 60 -5.44 13.28 -7.03
N TYR A 61 -5.59 12.22 -7.83
CA TYR A 61 -6.52 11.14 -7.54
C TYR A 61 -6.22 10.49 -6.18
N ILE A 62 -4.96 10.15 -5.92
CA ILE A 62 -4.59 9.44 -4.69
C ILE A 62 -4.86 10.29 -3.46
N GLU A 63 -4.48 11.57 -3.48
CA GLU A 63 -4.70 12.44 -2.31
C GLU A 63 -6.18 12.73 -2.06
N ARG A 64 -7.02 12.68 -3.11
CA ARG A 64 -8.46 12.91 -2.97
C ARG A 64 -9.25 11.68 -2.55
N TYR A 65 -8.89 10.50 -3.05
CA TYR A 65 -9.73 9.32 -2.98
C TYR A 65 -9.11 8.14 -2.23
N CYS A 66 -7.83 8.22 -1.88
CA CYS A 66 -7.16 7.14 -1.18
C CYS A 66 -6.90 7.53 0.28
N HIS A 67 -7.53 6.82 1.19
CA HIS A 67 -7.47 7.13 2.62
C HIS A 67 -7.15 5.89 3.43
N LYS A 68 -6.75 6.10 4.68
CA LYS A 68 -6.49 5.02 5.63
C LYS A 68 -7.69 4.06 5.69
N GLY A 69 -7.41 2.78 5.58
CA GLY A 69 -8.42 1.72 5.62
C GLY A 69 -8.94 1.29 4.26
N ASP A 70 -8.66 2.04 3.20
CA ASP A 70 -9.12 1.70 1.85
C ASP A 70 -8.40 0.45 1.33
N LEU A 71 -9.15 -0.36 0.61
CA LEU A 71 -8.59 -1.52 -0.08
C LEU A 71 -7.97 -1.07 -1.39
N VAL A 72 -6.71 -1.41 -1.60
CA VAL A 72 -5.97 -1.00 -2.80
C VAL A 72 -5.28 -2.19 -3.45
N TYR A 73 -5.15 -2.10 -4.76
CA TYR A 73 -4.36 -3.02 -5.56
C TYR A 73 -3.18 -2.24 -6.15
N VAL A 74 -1.98 -2.76 -5.94
CA VAL A 74 -0.74 -2.14 -6.39
C VAL A 74 0.06 -3.14 -7.22
N CYS A 75 0.45 -2.74 -8.40
CA CYS A 75 1.31 -3.57 -9.24
C CYS A 75 2.47 -2.79 -9.84
#